data_6d1488789f14fce4bde0ee0404768dc5
#
_entry.id   6d1488789f14fce4bde0ee0404768dc5
#
_cell.length_a   1.000
_cell.length_b   1.000
_cell.length_c   1.000
_cell.angle_alpha   90.00
_cell.angle_beta   90.00
_cell.angle_gamma   90.00
#
_symmetry.space_group_name_H-M   'P 1'
#
loop_
_entity.id
_entity.type
_entity.pdbx_description
1 polymer ?
#
loop_
_entity_poly.entity_id
_entity_poly.type
_entity_poly.pdbx_seq_one_letter_code
_entity_poly.pdbx_strand_id
1 'polypeptide(L)'
;MKVAIIGAGIVGSTAAYYLSKEAQVDVTVYDHGVVQATKAAAGIISPWFSKRRNKAWYRLARLGADFYQELVEDLAKDGINTDFYQQTGVYLLKKKEEKLDELYQLALSRREESPLIGDLAILTKEEVCQQFPGLQGFEQLLYASGGAHVEGALLTETLLEASGARLVKEEVALAITEDGFQIAGESYDKVILATGAWLGQMLEPLGYQVDVRPQKGQLRDYQLERDIADYPVVMPEGELDIIPFQQGKISMGATHENEMGFDLTVDQALLNQMETEALSYYPELAQATVVGERVGTRAYTSDFSPFWGAVPDQAGLYVASGLGSSGLTTGPLIGWHLSQLVVGGNLRLDPADYPVEQYVKK
;
A
#
# COMPACT_ATOMS: atom_id res chain seq x y z
N MET A 1 -0.87 -25.21 -15.40
CA MET A 1 0.17 -24.17 -15.50
C MET A 1 0.71 -23.91 -14.11
N LYS A 2 2.02 -24.02 -13.91
CA LYS A 2 2.67 -23.72 -12.62
C LYS A 2 3.16 -22.27 -12.61
N VAL A 3 2.77 -21.52 -11.62
CA VAL A 3 3.13 -20.09 -11.46
C VAL A 3 3.85 -19.90 -10.13
N ALA A 4 5.02 -19.29 -10.16
CA ALA A 4 5.69 -18.83 -8.97
C ALA A 4 5.45 -17.33 -8.76
N ILE A 5 5.24 -16.94 -7.52
CA ILE A 5 5.22 -15.54 -7.09
C ILE A 5 6.36 -15.35 -6.10
N ILE A 6 7.27 -14.42 -6.37
CA ILE A 6 8.35 -14.08 -5.44
C ILE A 6 8.00 -12.76 -4.78
N GLY A 7 7.77 -12.80 -3.47
CA GLY A 7 7.29 -11.70 -2.64
C GLY A 7 5.81 -11.81 -2.27
N ALA A 8 5.52 -11.91 -0.98
CA ALA A 8 4.18 -12.00 -0.40
C ALA A 8 3.70 -10.66 0.20
N GLY A 9 4.18 -9.54 -0.33
CA GLY A 9 3.62 -8.21 -0.07
C GLY A 9 2.26 -8.04 -0.76
N ILE A 10 1.70 -6.82 -0.71
CA ILE A 10 0.34 -6.54 -1.21
C ILE A 10 0.13 -6.96 -2.67
N VAL A 11 1.12 -6.77 -3.54
CA VAL A 11 1.03 -7.15 -4.96
C VAL A 11 0.99 -8.66 -5.11
N GLY A 12 1.95 -9.37 -4.48
CA GLY A 12 2.07 -10.83 -4.64
C GLY A 12 0.93 -11.59 -3.96
N SER A 13 0.50 -11.18 -2.76
CA SER A 13 -0.64 -11.80 -2.07
C SER A 13 -1.94 -11.62 -2.83
N THR A 14 -2.18 -10.43 -3.42
CA THR A 14 -3.35 -10.20 -4.26
C THR A 14 -3.29 -11.03 -5.55
N ALA A 15 -2.13 -11.09 -6.20
CA ALA A 15 -1.95 -11.93 -7.39
C ALA A 15 -2.19 -13.41 -7.07
N ALA A 16 -1.71 -13.90 -5.93
CA ALA A 16 -1.93 -15.27 -5.48
C ALA A 16 -3.43 -15.58 -5.30
N TYR A 17 -4.16 -14.68 -4.62
CA TYR A 17 -5.59 -14.80 -4.41
C TYR A 17 -6.38 -14.91 -5.71
N TYR A 18 -6.13 -14.01 -6.67
CA TYR A 18 -6.87 -14.05 -7.94
C TYR A 18 -6.43 -15.20 -8.86
N LEU A 19 -5.15 -15.59 -8.85
CA LEU A 19 -4.69 -16.76 -9.61
C LEU A 19 -5.23 -18.09 -9.05
N SER A 20 -5.45 -18.18 -7.76
CA SER A 20 -6.00 -19.40 -7.14
C SER A 20 -7.46 -19.69 -7.55
N LYS A 21 -8.17 -18.68 -8.09
CA LYS A 21 -9.53 -18.85 -8.65
C LYS A 21 -9.52 -19.52 -10.02
N GLU A 22 -8.36 -19.63 -10.65
CA GLU A 22 -8.19 -20.22 -11.97
C GLU A 22 -7.87 -21.72 -11.84
N ALA A 23 -8.83 -22.59 -12.12
CA ALA A 23 -8.75 -24.04 -11.90
C ALA A 23 -7.53 -24.74 -12.55
N GLN A 24 -6.88 -24.11 -13.53
CA GLN A 24 -5.73 -24.66 -14.25
C GLN A 24 -4.39 -24.10 -13.76
N VAL A 25 -4.38 -23.28 -12.72
CA VAL A 25 -3.19 -22.61 -12.22
C VAL A 25 -2.82 -23.18 -10.86
N ASP A 26 -1.58 -23.63 -10.73
CA ASP A 26 -0.96 -24.07 -9.48
C ASP A 26 0.02 -23.00 -9.02
N VAL A 27 -0.25 -22.37 -7.88
CA VAL A 27 0.48 -21.20 -7.38
C VAL A 27 1.39 -21.59 -6.22
N THR A 28 2.66 -21.22 -6.32
CA THR A 28 3.61 -21.24 -5.20
C THR A 28 4.08 -19.82 -4.93
N VAL A 29 4.01 -19.38 -3.67
CA VAL A 29 4.50 -18.09 -3.21
C VAL A 29 5.78 -18.28 -2.42
N TYR A 30 6.84 -17.57 -2.78
CA TYR A 30 8.11 -17.53 -2.06
C TYR A 30 8.26 -16.17 -1.36
N ASP A 31 8.53 -16.20 -0.06
CA ASP A 31 8.80 -14.98 0.71
C ASP A 31 9.63 -15.31 1.95
N HIS A 32 10.71 -14.60 2.16
CA HIS A 32 11.56 -14.82 3.34
C HIS A 32 10.97 -14.24 4.63
N GLY A 33 9.86 -13.48 4.53
CA GLY A 33 9.07 -13.02 5.68
C GLY A 33 9.60 -11.78 6.39
N VAL A 34 10.69 -11.19 5.90
CA VAL A 34 11.35 -10.04 6.55
C VAL A 34 10.99 -8.75 5.82
N VAL A 35 10.68 -7.69 6.59
CA VAL A 35 10.71 -6.27 6.19
C VAL A 35 9.80 -5.82 5.07
N GLN A 36 8.68 -6.48 4.89
CA GLN A 36 7.70 -6.08 3.90
C GLN A 36 7.17 -4.67 4.18
N ALA A 37 7.30 -3.76 3.20
CA ALA A 37 6.71 -2.41 3.28
C ALA A 37 5.21 -2.43 3.62
N THR A 38 4.49 -3.41 3.10
CA THR A 38 3.04 -3.59 3.31
C THR A 38 2.69 -3.75 4.79
N LYS A 39 3.43 -4.58 5.52
CA LYS A 39 3.16 -4.85 6.94
C LYS A 39 3.52 -3.68 7.85
N ALA A 40 4.43 -2.82 7.41
CA ALA A 40 4.85 -1.64 8.14
C ALA A 40 4.12 -0.36 7.71
N ALA A 41 3.26 -0.41 6.69
CA ALA A 41 2.63 0.77 6.14
C ALA A 41 1.56 1.38 7.07
N ALA A 42 1.35 2.69 6.93
CA ALA A 42 0.28 3.43 7.60
C ALA A 42 -1.12 3.00 7.15
N GLY A 43 -1.28 2.57 5.91
CA GLY A 43 -2.51 1.97 5.41
C GLY A 43 -3.57 2.94 4.91
N ILE A 44 -3.28 4.22 4.75
CA ILE A 44 -4.26 5.25 4.38
C ILE A 44 -4.65 5.12 2.91
N ILE A 45 -5.97 5.13 2.64
CA ILE A 45 -6.56 5.09 1.31
C ILE A 45 -7.37 6.38 1.10
N SER A 46 -6.71 7.40 0.55
CA SER A 46 -7.34 8.69 0.20
C SER A 46 -6.57 9.43 -0.90
N PRO A 47 -6.44 8.87 -2.11
CA PRO A 47 -5.54 9.39 -3.14
C PRO A 47 -6.02 10.72 -3.75
N TRP A 48 -7.28 11.10 -3.55
CA TRP A 48 -7.95 12.20 -4.24
C TRP A 48 -7.41 13.59 -3.91
N PHE A 49 -6.64 13.72 -2.84
CA PHE A 49 -6.08 14.99 -2.37
C PHE A 49 -4.64 15.24 -2.84
N SER A 50 -4.06 14.29 -3.57
CA SER A 50 -2.70 14.42 -4.09
C SER A 50 -2.61 15.51 -5.16
N LYS A 51 -1.61 16.39 -5.04
CA LYS A 51 -1.27 17.41 -6.04
C LYS A 51 -0.20 16.91 -7.05
N ARG A 52 0.09 15.61 -7.12
CA ARG A 52 1.02 15.04 -8.09
C ARG A 52 0.55 15.31 -9.51
N ARG A 53 1.48 15.68 -10.41
CA ARG A 53 1.19 15.99 -11.81
C ARG A 53 1.12 14.76 -12.71
N ASN A 54 1.65 13.62 -12.27
CA ASN A 54 1.62 12.37 -13.04
C ASN A 54 0.19 11.82 -13.11
N LYS A 55 -0.42 11.93 -14.29
CA LYS A 55 -1.81 11.51 -14.53
C LYS A 55 -1.98 9.99 -14.48
N ALA A 56 -1.00 9.23 -14.96
CA ALA A 56 -1.03 7.77 -14.92
C ALA A 56 -1.00 7.29 -13.46
N TRP A 57 -0.12 7.87 -12.63
CA TRP A 57 -0.09 7.58 -11.20
C TRP A 57 -1.44 7.89 -10.53
N TYR A 58 -2.04 9.06 -10.82
CA TYR A 58 -3.32 9.42 -10.21
C TYR A 58 -4.45 8.48 -10.63
N ARG A 59 -4.50 8.10 -11.93
CA ARG A 59 -5.47 7.12 -12.43
C ARG A 59 -5.32 5.78 -11.72
N LEU A 60 -4.08 5.28 -11.58
CA LEU A 60 -3.80 4.03 -10.88
C LEU A 60 -4.21 4.11 -9.41
N ALA A 61 -3.87 5.20 -8.71
CA ALA A 61 -4.18 5.37 -7.30
C ALA A 61 -5.70 5.49 -7.05
N ARG A 62 -6.41 6.23 -7.92
CA ARG A 62 -7.86 6.34 -7.86
C ARG A 62 -8.55 4.99 -8.06
N LEU A 63 -8.22 4.30 -9.17
CA LEU A 63 -8.80 2.99 -9.45
C LEU A 63 -8.36 1.93 -8.44
N GLY A 64 -7.19 2.08 -7.84
CA GLY A 64 -6.74 1.22 -6.74
C GLY A 64 -7.58 1.41 -5.48
N ALA A 65 -7.98 2.65 -5.16
CA ALA A 65 -8.93 2.90 -4.08
C ALA A 65 -10.31 2.31 -4.38
N ASP A 66 -10.81 2.50 -5.60
CA ASP A 66 -12.10 1.92 -6.04
C ASP A 66 -12.05 0.38 -5.98
N PHE A 67 -10.92 -0.22 -6.31
CA PHE A 67 -10.73 -1.68 -6.33
C PHE A 67 -10.91 -2.35 -4.97
N TYR A 68 -10.69 -1.62 -3.86
CA TYR A 68 -10.94 -2.18 -2.52
C TYR A 68 -12.39 -2.61 -2.31
N GLN A 69 -13.36 -1.89 -2.90
CA GLN A 69 -14.77 -2.27 -2.79
C GLN A 69 -15.00 -3.66 -3.40
N GLU A 70 -14.41 -3.90 -4.59
CA GLU A 70 -14.50 -5.20 -5.27
C GLU A 70 -13.74 -6.29 -4.52
N LEU A 71 -12.53 -6.00 -4.05
CA LEU A 71 -11.71 -6.96 -3.30
C LEU A 71 -12.43 -7.43 -2.02
N VAL A 72 -13.03 -6.49 -1.28
CA VAL A 72 -13.82 -6.77 -0.09
C VAL A 72 -15.05 -7.62 -0.43
N GLU A 73 -15.76 -7.26 -1.51
CA GLU A 73 -16.90 -8.05 -1.98
C GLU A 73 -16.49 -9.46 -2.42
N ASP A 74 -15.40 -9.62 -3.13
CA ASP A 74 -14.91 -10.91 -3.62
C ASP A 74 -14.50 -11.83 -2.45
N LEU A 75 -13.79 -11.29 -1.46
CA LEU A 75 -13.46 -12.02 -0.25
C LEU A 75 -14.70 -12.40 0.58
N ALA A 76 -15.66 -11.47 0.70
CA ALA A 76 -16.91 -11.74 1.41
C ALA A 76 -17.75 -12.83 0.73
N LYS A 77 -17.78 -12.89 -0.63
CA LYS A 77 -18.41 -13.98 -1.38
C LYS A 77 -17.76 -15.33 -1.11
N ASP A 78 -16.46 -15.34 -0.86
CA ASP A 78 -15.70 -16.54 -0.46
C ASP A 78 -15.86 -16.88 1.02
N GLY A 79 -16.64 -16.09 1.79
CA GLY A 79 -16.88 -16.29 3.23
C GLY A 79 -15.72 -15.82 4.12
N ILE A 80 -14.85 -14.96 3.59
CA ILE A 80 -13.65 -14.46 4.29
C ILE A 80 -13.97 -13.14 5.01
N ASN A 81 -13.46 -12.99 6.23
CA ASN A 81 -13.55 -11.75 6.99
C ASN A 81 -12.69 -10.65 6.35
N THR A 82 -13.23 -9.43 6.32
CA THR A 82 -12.61 -8.25 5.68
C THR A 82 -12.33 -7.10 6.66
N ASP A 83 -12.20 -7.39 7.94
CA ASP A 83 -11.96 -6.40 9.02
C ASP A 83 -10.66 -5.62 8.85
N PHE A 84 -9.78 -6.05 7.94
CA PHE A 84 -8.57 -5.32 7.56
C PHE A 84 -8.84 -3.97 6.87
N TYR A 85 -10.05 -3.75 6.32
CA TYR A 85 -10.44 -2.54 5.60
C TYR A 85 -11.57 -1.80 6.33
N GLN A 86 -11.37 -0.53 6.61
CA GLN A 86 -12.33 0.32 7.29
C GLN A 86 -12.46 1.66 6.56
N GLN A 87 -13.67 2.00 6.13
CA GLN A 87 -13.99 3.29 5.52
C GLN A 87 -14.62 4.22 6.56
N THR A 88 -13.79 4.91 7.32
CA THR A 88 -14.19 5.80 8.42
C THR A 88 -14.12 7.28 8.06
N GLY A 89 -13.65 7.56 6.84
CA GLY A 89 -13.40 8.92 6.41
C GLY A 89 -11.99 9.41 6.73
N VAL A 90 -11.69 10.60 6.24
CA VAL A 90 -10.39 11.26 6.46
C VAL A 90 -10.59 12.74 6.80
N TYR A 91 -9.82 13.22 7.76
CA TYR A 91 -9.68 14.62 8.16
C TYR A 91 -8.36 15.18 7.62
N LEU A 92 -8.44 16.17 6.75
CA LEU A 92 -7.28 16.86 6.21
C LEU A 92 -7.16 18.23 6.85
N LEU A 93 -6.06 18.45 7.58
CA LEU A 93 -5.79 19.68 8.30
C LEU A 93 -4.85 20.55 7.47
N LYS A 94 -5.14 21.85 7.40
CA LYS A 94 -4.27 22.85 6.80
C LYS A 94 -4.15 24.04 7.73
N LYS A 95 -2.93 24.61 7.81
CA LYS A 95 -2.64 25.79 8.64
C LYS A 95 -3.27 27.06 8.11
N LYS A 96 -3.62 27.10 6.81
CA LYS A 96 -4.22 28.26 6.14
C LYS A 96 -5.55 27.85 5.51
N GLU A 97 -6.56 28.67 5.75
CA GLU A 97 -7.91 28.50 5.22
C GLU A 97 -7.94 28.42 3.69
N GLU A 98 -7.15 29.26 3.00
CA GLU A 98 -7.06 29.25 1.53
C GLU A 98 -6.56 27.90 1.00
N LYS A 99 -5.64 27.22 1.71
CA LYS A 99 -5.17 25.88 1.31
C LYS A 99 -6.23 24.80 1.55
N LEU A 100 -7.07 25.00 2.54
CA LEU A 100 -8.19 24.10 2.82
C LEU A 100 -9.22 24.20 1.70
N ASP A 101 -9.58 25.42 1.30
CA ASP A 101 -10.48 25.71 0.19
C ASP A 101 -9.95 25.15 -1.15
N GLU A 102 -8.66 25.37 -1.44
CA GLU A 102 -8.01 24.78 -2.62
C GLU A 102 -8.17 23.24 -2.66
N LEU A 103 -8.00 22.61 -1.51
CA LEU A 103 -8.11 21.15 -1.39
C LEU A 103 -9.55 20.69 -1.58
N TYR A 104 -10.50 21.41 -1.01
CA TYR A 104 -11.92 21.17 -1.19
C TYR A 104 -12.34 21.30 -2.66
N GLN A 105 -11.94 22.37 -3.34
CA GLN A 105 -12.23 22.55 -4.77
C GLN A 105 -11.57 21.47 -5.63
N LEU A 106 -10.33 21.06 -5.30
CA LEU A 106 -9.67 19.95 -5.97
C LEU A 106 -10.48 18.65 -5.83
N ALA A 107 -10.93 18.33 -4.62
CA ALA A 107 -11.73 17.14 -4.37
C ALA A 107 -13.08 17.18 -5.10
N LEU A 108 -13.76 18.32 -5.09
CA LEU A 108 -14.99 18.53 -5.85
C LEU A 108 -14.80 18.29 -7.35
N SER A 109 -13.73 18.82 -7.94
CA SER A 109 -13.43 18.61 -9.36
C SER A 109 -13.15 17.15 -9.73
N ARG A 110 -12.72 16.34 -8.78
CA ARG A 110 -12.42 14.92 -8.96
C ARG A 110 -13.60 13.99 -8.65
N ARG A 111 -14.60 14.49 -7.94
CA ARG A 111 -15.71 13.69 -7.41
C ARG A 111 -16.55 13.06 -8.51
N GLU A 112 -16.70 13.70 -9.67
CA GLU A 112 -17.41 13.16 -10.81
C GLU A 112 -16.76 11.86 -11.33
N GLU A 113 -15.43 11.84 -11.43
CA GLU A 113 -14.66 10.66 -11.85
C GLU A 113 -14.37 9.68 -10.69
N SER A 114 -14.56 10.11 -9.45
CA SER A 114 -14.23 9.36 -8.22
C SER A 114 -15.36 9.47 -7.21
N PRO A 115 -16.52 8.83 -7.45
CA PRO A 115 -17.65 8.90 -6.51
C PRO A 115 -17.31 8.39 -5.11
N LEU A 116 -16.29 7.52 -4.98
CA LEU A 116 -15.81 7.00 -3.72
C LEU A 116 -15.29 8.09 -2.77
N ILE A 117 -14.96 9.29 -3.25
CA ILE A 117 -14.64 10.43 -2.36
C ILE A 117 -15.75 10.63 -1.32
N GLY A 118 -16.99 10.36 -1.70
CA GLY A 118 -18.15 10.44 -0.83
C GLY A 118 -18.56 11.89 -0.50
N ASP A 119 -19.02 12.09 0.71
CA ASP A 119 -19.40 13.42 1.20
C ASP A 119 -18.17 14.24 1.55
N LEU A 120 -18.19 15.51 1.12
CA LEU A 120 -17.15 16.49 1.38
C LEU A 120 -17.74 17.62 2.21
N ALA A 121 -17.08 17.97 3.33
CA ALA A 121 -17.47 19.09 4.18
C ALA A 121 -16.25 19.77 4.78
N ILE A 122 -16.29 21.08 4.93
CA ILE A 122 -15.38 21.80 5.83
C ILE A 122 -16.09 21.84 7.17
N LEU A 123 -15.50 21.19 8.17
CA LEU A 123 -16.05 21.06 9.52
C LEU A 123 -15.31 22.00 10.48
N THR A 124 -16.07 22.59 11.39
CA THR A 124 -15.55 23.37 12.52
C THR A 124 -14.99 22.44 13.60
N LYS A 125 -14.18 23.01 14.49
CA LYS A 125 -13.64 22.26 15.65
C LYS A 125 -14.74 21.68 16.52
N GLU A 126 -15.84 22.39 16.73
CA GLU A 126 -16.98 21.96 17.53
C GLU A 126 -17.66 20.71 16.93
N GLU A 127 -17.85 20.71 15.61
CA GLU A 127 -18.45 19.57 14.89
C GLU A 127 -17.53 18.35 14.95
N VAL A 128 -16.23 18.55 14.73
CA VAL A 128 -15.23 17.47 14.79
C VAL A 128 -15.13 16.87 16.20
N CYS A 129 -15.11 17.69 17.24
CA CYS A 129 -15.01 17.20 18.62
C CYS A 129 -16.21 16.35 19.08
N GLN A 130 -17.34 16.43 18.38
CA GLN A 130 -18.48 15.52 18.61
C GLN A 130 -18.21 14.10 18.09
N GLN A 131 -17.46 13.97 17.00
CA GLN A 131 -17.13 12.67 16.36
C GLN A 131 -15.77 12.15 16.83
N PHE A 132 -14.80 13.03 17.02
CA PHE A 132 -13.45 12.70 17.46
C PHE A 132 -13.08 13.55 18.68
N PRO A 133 -13.55 13.21 19.89
CA PRO A 133 -13.24 13.95 21.12
C PRO A 133 -11.74 14.01 21.37
N GLY A 134 -11.27 15.18 21.78
CA GLY A 134 -9.86 15.42 22.10
C GLY A 134 -8.97 15.81 20.91
N LEU A 135 -9.47 15.76 19.67
CA LEU A 135 -8.72 16.24 18.52
C LEU A 135 -8.63 17.79 18.56
N GLN A 136 -7.45 18.33 18.32
CA GLN A 136 -7.17 19.77 18.40
C GLN A 136 -6.12 20.23 17.39
N GLY A 137 -5.67 21.49 17.47
CA GLY A 137 -4.61 22.03 16.59
C GLY A 137 -5.13 22.56 15.25
N PHE A 138 -6.44 22.80 15.14
CA PHE A 138 -7.10 23.36 13.96
C PHE A 138 -8.34 24.17 14.37
N GLU A 139 -8.78 25.08 13.52
CA GLU A 139 -10.08 25.77 13.63
C GLU A 139 -11.11 25.09 12.72
N GLN A 140 -10.70 24.72 11.52
CA GLN A 140 -11.49 23.97 10.54
C GLN A 140 -10.63 22.91 9.87
N LEU A 141 -11.27 21.87 9.35
CA LEU A 141 -10.63 20.83 8.54
C LEU A 141 -11.55 20.38 7.40
N LEU A 142 -10.96 19.74 6.40
CA LEU A 142 -11.71 19.12 5.32
C LEU A 142 -11.97 17.66 5.69
N TYR A 143 -13.24 17.28 5.67
CA TYR A 143 -13.70 15.88 5.79
C TYR A 143 -14.05 15.30 4.42
N ALA A 144 -13.69 14.05 4.20
CA ALA A 144 -14.17 13.23 3.09
C ALA A 144 -14.57 11.84 3.60
N SER A 145 -15.82 11.47 3.41
CA SER A 145 -16.38 10.21 3.96
C SER A 145 -15.84 8.95 3.28
N GLY A 146 -15.32 9.06 2.06
CA GLY A 146 -14.74 7.95 1.33
C GLY A 146 -13.32 7.55 1.74
N GLY A 147 -12.68 8.35 2.60
CA GLY A 147 -11.38 7.98 3.14
C GLY A 147 -11.44 6.67 3.93
N ALA A 148 -10.40 5.86 3.79
CA ALA A 148 -10.33 4.56 4.45
C ALA A 148 -8.93 4.29 4.98
N HIS A 149 -8.82 3.26 5.81
CA HIS A 149 -7.55 2.70 6.21
C HIS A 149 -7.54 1.18 6.09
N VAL A 150 -6.34 0.63 5.98
CA VAL A 150 -6.11 -0.81 5.78
C VAL A 150 -5.04 -1.29 6.75
N GLU A 151 -5.29 -2.38 7.45
CA GLU A 151 -4.28 -3.09 8.19
C GLU A 151 -3.49 -4.01 7.24
N GLY A 152 -2.34 -3.54 6.74
CA GLY A 152 -1.62 -4.20 5.66
C GLY A 152 -1.12 -5.60 6.00
N ALA A 153 -0.77 -5.87 7.27
CA ALA A 153 -0.37 -7.20 7.70
C ALA A 153 -1.55 -8.18 7.61
N LEU A 154 -2.69 -7.79 8.20
CA LEU A 154 -3.91 -8.60 8.20
C LEU A 154 -4.41 -8.83 6.77
N LEU A 155 -4.38 -7.80 5.89
CA LEU A 155 -4.78 -7.94 4.49
C LEU A 155 -3.92 -8.98 3.75
N THR A 156 -2.58 -8.90 3.87
CA THR A 156 -1.72 -9.86 3.15
C THR A 156 -1.85 -11.28 3.68
N GLU A 157 -2.01 -11.46 4.97
CA GLU A 157 -2.27 -12.77 5.59
C GLU A 157 -3.62 -13.33 5.12
N THR A 158 -4.68 -12.53 5.15
CA THR A 158 -6.01 -12.92 4.67
C THR A 158 -5.98 -13.36 3.20
N LEU A 159 -5.32 -12.60 2.33
CA LEU A 159 -5.21 -12.93 0.90
C LEU A 159 -4.43 -14.22 0.65
N LEU A 160 -3.32 -14.44 1.37
CA LEU A 160 -2.53 -15.65 1.26
C LEU A 160 -3.30 -16.88 1.75
N GLU A 161 -3.96 -16.79 2.89
CA GLU A 161 -4.81 -17.86 3.42
C GLU A 161 -5.96 -18.17 2.46
N ALA A 162 -6.67 -17.14 1.98
CA ALA A 162 -7.76 -17.29 1.02
C ALA A 162 -7.32 -17.90 -0.32
N SER A 163 -6.07 -17.63 -0.75
CA SER A 163 -5.51 -18.22 -1.96
C SER A 163 -5.30 -19.72 -1.88
N GLY A 164 -5.08 -20.27 -0.69
CA GLY A 164 -4.66 -21.65 -0.51
C GLY A 164 -3.31 -22.00 -1.19
N ALA A 165 -2.58 -21.01 -1.68
CA ALA A 165 -1.31 -21.21 -2.35
C ALA A 165 -0.24 -21.75 -1.39
N ARG A 166 0.65 -22.57 -1.90
CA ARG A 166 1.80 -23.05 -1.13
C ARG A 166 2.74 -21.88 -0.82
N LEU A 167 2.85 -21.50 0.45
CA LEU A 167 3.80 -20.49 0.91
C LEU A 167 5.11 -21.14 1.35
N VAL A 168 6.20 -20.77 0.72
CA VAL A 168 7.58 -21.20 1.04
C VAL A 168 8.33 -20.00 1.66
N LYS A 169 8.68 -20.13 2.94
CA LYS A 169 9.41 -19.08 3.69
C LYS A 169 10.92 -19.23 3.47
N GLU A 170 11.38 -18.78 2.34
CA GLU A 170 12.78 -18.91 1.93
C GLU A 170 13.19 -17.76 1.03
N GLU A 171 14.44 -17.33 1.14
CA GLU A 171 15.06 -16.45 0.16
C GLU A 171 15.47 -17.29 -1.05
N VAL A 172 15.04 -16.87 -2.24
CA VAL A 172 15.24 -17.65 -3.45
C VAL A 172 15.90 -16.84 -4.56
N ALA A 173 16.62 -17.54 -5.44
CA ALA A 173 17.11 -17.01 -6.69
C ALA A 173 16.25 -17.51 -7.87
N LEU A 174 16.12 -16.68 -8.89
CA LEU A 174 15.45 -17.02 -10.14
C LEU A 174 16.50 -17.42 -11.19
N ALA A 175 16.31 -18.56 -11.81
CA ALA A 175 17.04 -18.95 -13.01
C ALA A 175 16.09 -19.05 -14.22
N ILE A 176 16.56 -18.59 -15.38
CA ILE A 176 15.87 -18.74 -16.66
C ILE A 176 16.41 -19.98 -17.35
N THR A 177 15.53 -20.82 -17.86
CA THR A 177 15.85 -22.05 -18.59
C THR A 177 15.26 -22.01 -20.00
N GLU A 178 15.60 -22.99 -20.84
CA GLU A 178 15.01 -23.11 -22.20
C GLU A 178 13.50 -23.31 -22.15
N ASP A 179 13.00 -24.01 -21.12
CA ASP A 179 11.59 -24.42 -20.99
C ASP A 179 10.79 -23.55 -19.99
N GLY A 180 11.34 -22.43 -19.47
CA GLY A 180 10.68 -21.59 -18.50
C GLY A 180 11.59 -21.08 -17.38
N PHE A 181 11.21 -21.31 -16.12
CA PHE A 181 11.90 -20.77 -14.96
C PHE A 181 12.18 -21.84 -13.92
N GLN A 182 13.28 -21.68 -13.18
CA GLN A 182 13.63 -22.54 -12.06
C GLN A 182 13.83 -21.73 -10.78
N ILE A 183 13.20 -22.15 -9.69
CA ILE A 183 13.26 -21.53 -8.37
C ILE A 183 13.35 -22.65 -7.34
N ALA A 184 14.37 -22.63 -6.47
CA ALA A 184 14.57 -23.63 -5.42
C ALA A 184 14.51 -25.09 -5.95
N GLY A 185 15.01 -25.34 -7.17
CA GLY A 185 15.00 -26.67 -7.80
C GLY A 185 13.67 -27.08 -8.44
N GLU A 186 12.63 -26.28 -8.37
CA GLU A 186 11.33 -26.52 -9.02
C GLU A 186 11.18 -25.70 -10.30
N SER A 187 10.49 -26.27 -11.30
CA SER A 187 10.23 -25.62 -12.60
C SER A 187 8.85 -24.94 -12.63
N TYR A 188 8.80 -23.78 -13.26
CA TYR A 188 7.60 -22.95 -13.41
C TYR A 188 7.43 -22.47 -14.85
N ASP A 189 6.16 -22.40 -15.29
CA ASP A 189 5.80 -21.89 -16.60
C ASP A 189 5.87 -20.36 -16.65
N LYS A 190 5.48 -19.71 -15.54
CA LYS A 190 5.44 -18.24 -15.39
C LYS A 190 5.87 -17.82 -13.99
N VAL A 191 6.39 -16.59 -13.90
CA VAL A 191 6.85 -16.00 -12.64
C VAL A 191 6.34 -14.56 -12.50
N ILE A 192 5.89 -14.20 -11.30
CA ILE A 192 5.61 -12.83 -10.89
C ILE A 192 6.66 -12.40 -9.87
N LEU A 193 7.42 -11.34 -10.16
CA LEU A 193 8.32 -10.68 -9.23
C LEU A 193 7.59 -9.53 -8.54
N ALA A 194 7.19 -9.74 -7.30
CA ALA A 194 6.55 -8.77 -6.42
C ALA A 194 7.45 -8.40 -5.22
N THR A 195 8.76 -8.31 -5.47
CA THR A 195 9.82 -8.24 -4.47
C THR A 195 10.08 -6.83 -3.94
N GLY A 196 9.25 -5.84 -4.32
CA GLY A 196 9.36 -4.47 -3.84
C GLY A 196 10.74 -3.88 -4.09
N ALA A 197 11.41 -3.39 -3.04
CA ALA A 197 12.73 -2.77 -3.14
C ALA A 197 13.86 -3.74 -3.49
N TRP A 198 13.65 -5.06 -3.34
CA TRP A 198 14.65 -6.10 -3.65
C TRP A 198 14.66 -6.53 -5.11
N LEU A 199 13.91 -5.85 -5.99
CA LEU A 199 13.82 -6.22 -7.40
C LEU A 199 15.18 -6.24 -8.11
N GLY A 200 16.08 -5.30 -7.78
CA GLY A 200 17.44 -5.31 -8.32
C GLY A 200 18.19 -6.59 -8.00
N GLN A 201 18.11 -7.08 -6.78
CA GLN A 201 18.77 -8.32 -6.35
C GLN A 201 18.27 -9.56 -7.12
N MET A 202 17.03 -9.53 -7.62
CA MET A 202 16.46 -10.63 -8.41
C MET A 202 16.86 -10.57 -9.89
N LEU A 203 16.94 -9.37 -10.49
CA LEU A 203 17.09 -9.21 -11.93
C LEU A 203 18.53 -8.89 -12.37
N GLU A 204 19.35 -8.24 -11.53
CA GLU A 204 20.75 -7.93 -11.86
C GLU A 204 21.60 -9.18 -12.12
N PRO A 205 21.46 -10.31 -11.38
CA PRO A 205 22.14 -11.55 -11.70
C PRO A 205 21.78 -12.14 -13.07
N LEU A 206 20.61 -11.76 -13.62
CA LEU A 206 20.13 -12.16 -14.94
C LEU A 206 20.56 -11.17 -16.06
N GLY A 207 21.36 -10.17 -15.73
CA GLY A 207 21.91 -9.19 -16.66
C GLY A 207 21.05 -7.95 -16.90
N TYR A 208 20.05 -7.69 -16.05
CA TYR A 208 19.25 -6.46 -16.13
C TYR A 208 19.81 -5.37 -15.24
N GLN A 209 19.63 -4.14 -15.65
CA GLN A 209 19.78 -2.94 -14.80
C GLN A 209 18.40 -2.52 -14.28
N VAL A 210 18.29 -2.25 -12.98
CA VAL A 210 17.02 -1.97 -12.33
C VAL A 210 17.06 -0.61 -11.63
N ASP A 211 16.18 0.30 -12.03
CA ASP A 211 15.99 1.61 -11.39
C ASP A 211 14.96 1.50 -10.26
N VAL A 212 15.30 0.79 -9.20
CA VAL A 212 14.53 0.72 -7.96
C VAL A 212 15.47 0.88 -6.79
N ARG A 213 15.11 1.77 -5.87
CA ARG A 213 15.88 2.05 -4.66
C ARG A 213 15.01 1.92 -3.41
N PRO A 214 15.61 1.51 -2.30
CA PRO A 214 14.94 1.42 -1.01
C PRO A 214 14.76 2.81 -0.39
N GLN A 215 13.64 3.01 0.33
CA GLN A 215 13.43 4.13 1.25
C GLN A 215 12.85 3.57 2.54
N LYS A 216 13.53 3.81 3.64
CA LYS A 216 13.05 3.43 4.98
C LYS A 216 11.88 4.31 5.40
N GLY A 217 10.94 3.70 6.10
CA GLY A 217 9.84 4.39 6.78
C GLY A 217 9.54 3.72 8.09
N GLN A 218 9.24 4.52 9.10
CA GLN A 218 8.94 4.07 10.45
C GLN A 218 7.64 4.68 10.94
N LEU A 219 6.96 3.93 11.80
CA LEU A 219 5.80 4.42 12.54
C LEU A 219 5.72 3.73 13.91
N ARG A 220 4.96 4.32 14.82
CA ARG A 220 4.75 3.82 16.19
C ARG A 220 3.29 3.52 16.42
N ASP A 221 3.02 2.38 17.06
CA ASP A 221 1.69 1.93 17.42
C ASP A 221 1.45 2.12 18.93
N TYR A 222 0.24 2.58 19.25
CA TYR A 222 -0.23 2.81 20.60
C TYR A 222 -1.51 2.03 20.86
N GLN A 223 -1.80 1.80 22.13
CA GLN A 223 -3.01 1.21 22.62
C GLN A 223 -3.71 2.17 23.59
N LEU A 224 -4.92 2.56 23.26
CA LEU A 224 -5.85 3.27 24.13
C LEU A 224 -6.78 2.27 24.82
N GLU A 225 -7.32 2.64 25.98
CA GLU A 225 -8.29 1.80 26.71
C GLU A 225 -9.68 1.78 26.04
N ARG A 226 -10.00 2.81 25.27
CA ARG A 226 -11.28 2.92 24.56
C ARG A 226 -11.19 2.52 23.11
N ASP A 227 -12.29 2.04 22.55
CA ASP A 227 -12.38 1.80 21.12
C ASP A 227 -12.51 3.13 20.36
N ILE A 228 -11.81 3.21 19.23
CA ILE A 228 -11.74 4.36 18.34
C ILE A 228 -11.91 3.96 16.87
N ALA A 229 -12.48 2.78 16.63
CA ALA A 229 -12.63 2.18 15.29
C ALA A 229 -13.37 3.08 14.29
N ASP A 230 -14.33 3.88 14.77
CA ASP A 230 -15.14 4.76 13.91
C ASP A 230 -14.52 6.13 13.65
N TYR A 231 -13.32 6.39 14.20
CA TYR A 231 -12.69 7.71 14.02
C TYR A 231 -12.03 7.82 12.65
N PRO A 232 -12.21 8.96 11.96
CA PRO A 232 -11.53 9.21 10.70
C PRO A 232 -10.01 9.26 10.86
N VAL A 233 -9.29 8.90 9.79
CA VAL A 233 -7.85 9.13 9.71
C VAL A 233 -7.58 10.64 9.74
N VAL A 234 -6.59 11.07 10.54
CA VAL A 234 -6.21 12.48 10.65
C VAL A 234 -4.90 12.70 9.89
N MET A 235 -4.94 13.61 8.91
CA MET A 235 -3.81 13.95 8.05
C MET A 235 -3.44 15.44 8.21
N PRO A 236 -2.58 15.79 9.17
CA PRO A 236 -2.03 17.14 9.31
C PRO A 236 -1.20 17.57 8.08
N GLU A 237 -0.75 18.79 8.07
CA GLU A 237 0.19 19.27 7.06
C GLU A 237 1.60 18.81 7.41
N GLY A 238 2.20 17.94 6.60
CA GLY A 238 3.53 17.37 6.84
C GLY A 238 3.58 15.89 6.53
N GLU A 239 4.40 15.17 7.30
CA GLU A 239 4.59 13.72 7.16
C GLU A 239 3.80 12.91 8.19
N LEU A 240 3.32 13.57 9.24
CA LEU A 240 2.55 12.93 10.29
C LEU A 240 1.14 12.61 9.80
N ASP A 241 0.72 11.38 10.02
CA ASP A 241 -0.67 10.94 10.00
C ASP A 241 -0.99 10.24 11.33
N ILE A 242 -2.23 10.34 11.78
CA ILE A 242 -2.76 9.64 12.96
C ILE A 242 -3.88 8.72 12.47
N ILE A 243 -3.68 7.41 12.64
CA ILE A 243 -4.54 6.40 12.05
C ILE A 243 -5.19 5.57 13.17
N PRO A 244 -6.47 5.83 13.48
CA PRO A 244 -7.24 4.99 14.40
C PRO A 244 -7.53 3.62 13.77
N PHE A 245 -7.47 2.57 14.59
CA PHE A 245 -7.86 1.21 14.22
C PHE A 245 -8.84 0.66 15.27
N GLN A 246 -9.33 -0.54 15.03
CA GLN A 246 -10.21 -1.25 15.96
C GLN A 246 -9.53 -1.52 17.31
N GLN A 247 -10.35 -1.74 18.33
CA GLN A 247 -9.93 -2.13 19.67
C GLN A 247 -8.97 -1.13 20.34
N GLY A 248 -9.07 0.16 20.01
CA GLY A 248 -8.25 1.20 20.62
C GLY A 248 -6.81 1.28 20.11
N LYS A 249 -6.44 0.52 19.09
CA LYS A 249 -5.13 0.66 18.44
C LYS A 249 -5.09 1.96 17.65
N ILE A 250 -3.98 2.69 17.75
CA ILE A 250 -3.74 3.91 16.97
C ILE A 250 -2.29 3.93 16.51
N SER A 251 -2.08 4.24 15.24
CA SER A 251 -0.74 4.38 14.68
C SER A 251 -0.42 5.83 14.36
N MET A 252 0.82 6.23 14.55
CA MET A 252 1.31 7.50 14.05
C MET A 252 2.54 7.30 13.18
N GLY A 253 2.61 8.00 12.08
CA GLY A 253 3.69 7.89 11.08
C GLY A 253 3.28 8.50 9.73
N ALA A 254 4.10 8.38 8.73
CA ALA A 254 5.33 7.61 8.75
C ALA A 254 6.51 8.46 8.25
N THR A 255 7.72 8.17 8.73
CA THR A 255 8.94 8.85 8.27
C THR A 255 9.27 8.54 6.80
N HIS A 256 10.11 9.39 6.19
CA HIS A 256 10.66 9.21 4.84
C HIS A 256 12.18 9.38 4.89
N GLU A 257 12.92 8.26 4.92
CA GLU A 257 14.36 8.22 5.11
C GLU A 257 15.05 7.67 3.86
N ASN A 258 15.54 8.56 2.99
CA ASN A 258 16.05 8.22 1.64
C ASN A 258 17.41 7.54 1.65
N GLU A 259 18.28 7.85 2.62
CA GLU A 259 19.69 7.46 2.58
C GLU A 259 20.00 6.22 3.44
N MET A 260 18.96 5.57 4.00
CA MET A 260 19.13 4.46 4.93
C MET A 260 19.22 3.09 4.26
N GLY A 261 19.03 3.01 2.95
CA GLY A 261 19.09 1.74 2.23
C GLY A 261 18.09 0.72 2.80
N PHE A 262 18.59 -0.46 3.14
CA PHE A 262 17.84 -1.54 3.77
C PHE A 262 18.01 -1.61 5.30
N ASP A 263 18.53 -0.55 5.93
CA ASP A 263 18.63 -0.50 7.37
C ASP A 263 17.25 -0.42 8.04
N LEU A 264 17.02 -1.34 8.97
CA LEU A 264 15.76 -1.49 9.71
C LEU A 264 15.88 -1.11 11.18
N THR A 265 17.01 -0.56 11.57
CA THR A 265 17.19 -0.06 12.93
C THR A 265 16.18 1.06 13.19
N VAL A 266 15.44 0.95 14.29
CA VAL A 266 14.49 1.99 14.71
C VAL A 266 15.23 3.25 15.11
N ASP A 267 14.89 4.39 14.54
CA ASP A 267 15.33 5.71 14.99
C ASP A 267 14.34 6.27 16.02
N GLN A 268 14.67 6.07 17.28
CA GLN A 268 13.85 6.54 18.40
C GLN A 268 13.73 8.06 18.45
N ALA A 269 14.76 8.80 18.01
CA ALA A 269 14.75 10.26 18.04
C ALA A 269 13.72 10.82 17.05
N LEU A 270 13.67 10.25 15.83
CA LEU A 270 12.68 10.59 14.82
C LEU A 270 11.27 10.25 15.29
N LEU A 271 11.05 9.07 15.83
CA LEU A 271 9.73 8.66 16.34
C LEU A 271 9.28 9.53 17.51
N ASN A 272 10.17 9.92 18.43
CA ASN A 272 9.85 10.83 19.53
C ASN A 272 9.54 12.26 19.04
N GLN A 273 10.18 12.71 17.97
CA GLN A 273 9.84 13.98 17.33
C GLN A 273 8.42 13.94 16.73
N MET A 274 8.08 12.87 16.01
CA MET A 274 6.72 12.67 15.47
C MET A 274 5.68 12.56 16.57
N GLU A 275 5.99 11.87 17.66
CA GLU A 275 5.10 11.78 18.84
C GLU A 275 4.83 13.16 19.44
N THR A 276 5.86 13.99 19.58
CA THR A 276 5.70 15.37 20.06
C THR A 276 4.77 16.17 19.16
N GLU A 277 4.87 15.99 17.84
CA GLU A 277 3.96 16.61 16.89
C GLU A 277 2.54 16.03 17.02
N ALA A 278 2.39 14.71 17.11
CA ALA A 278 1.11 14.02 17.25
C ALA A 278 0.35 14.47 18.53
N LEU A 279 1.06 14.63 19.63
CA LEU A 279 0.51 15.14 20.90
C LEU A 279 -0.05 16.55 20.78
N SER A 280 0.42 17.37 19.85
CA SER A 280 -0.14 18.70 19.57
C SER A 280 -1.52 18.63 18.91
N TYR A 281 -1.82 17.52 18.22
CA TYR A 281 -3.13 17.27 17.61
C TYR A 281 -4.02 16.37 18.46
N TYR A 282 -3.44 15.39 19.14
CA TYR A 282 -4.19 14.43 19.94
C TYR A 282 -3.48 14.14 21.29
N PRO A 283 -3.70 14.99 22.31
CA PRO A 283 -3.02 14.88 23.60
C PRO A 283 -3.28 13.57 24.36
N GLU A 284 -4.37 12.87 24.07
CA GLU A 284 -4.69 11.58 24.71
C GLU A 284 -3.63 10.50 24.42
N LEU A 285 -2.85 10.63 23.35
CA LEU A 285 -1.71 9.74 23.10
C LEU A 285 -0.70 9.71 24.26
N ALA A 286 -0.62 10.78 25.07
CA ALA A 286 0.25 10.79 26.27
C ALA A 286 -0.18 9.75 27.33
N GLN A 287 -1.41 9.27 27.28
CA GLN A 287 -1.96 8.27 28.20
C GLN A 287 -1.98 6.86 27.57
N ALA A 288 -1.69 6.76 26.27
CA ALA A 288 -1.68 5.51 25.56
C ALA A 288 -0.38 4.72 25.83
N THR A 289 -0.49 3.41 25.81
CA THR A 289 0.69 2.53 25.91
C THR A 289 1.29 2.32 24.53
N VAL A 290 2.60 2.52 24.38
CA VAL A 290 3.32 2.13 23.15
C VAL A 290 3.34 0.59 23.09
N VAL A 291 2.78 0.03 22.01
CA VAL A 291 2.67 -1.42 21.83
C VAL A 291 3.55 -1.96 20.72
N GLY A 292 4.12 -1.07 19.90
CA GLY A 292 5.05 -1.50 18.84
C GLY A 292 5.63 -0.35 18.03
N GLU A 293 6.66 -0.71 17.27
CA GLU A 293 7.29 0.14 16.27
C GLU A 293 7.44 -0.68 15.01
N ARG A 294 7.04 -0.12 13.88
CA ARG A 294 7.12 -0.78 12.59
C ARG A 294 8.10 -0.06 11.69
N VAL A 295 8.98 -0.82 11.08
CA VAL A 295 9.95 -0.32 10.11
C VAL A 295 9.77 -1.10 8.81
N GLY A 296 9.74 -0.41 7.68
CA GLY A 296 9.59 -1.04 6.38
C GLY A 296 10.39 -0.32 5.30
N THR A 297 10.64 -1.03 4.21
CA THR A 297 11.41 -0.51 3.09
C THR A 297 10.50 -0.33 1.88
N ARG A 298 10.18 0.93 1.55
CA ARG A 298 9.45 1.28 0.34
C ARG A 298 10.34 1.12 -0.88
N ALA A 299 9.74 0.83 -2.02
CA ALA A 299 10.41 0.77 -3.33
C ALA A 299 10.12 2.05 -4.12
N TYR A 300 11.15 2.78 -4.52
CA TYR A 300 11.04 3.98 -5.34
C TYR A 300 11.85 3.87 -6.61
N THR A 301 11.32 4.39 -7.71
CA THR A 301 12.04 4.68 -8.95
C THR A 301 12.64 6.10 -8.92
N SER A 302 13.53 6.41 -9.83
CA SER A 302 14.18 7.73 -9.89
C SER A 302 13.20 8.90 -10.07
N ASP A 303 12.03 8.65 -10.69
CA ASP A 303 10.98 9.63 -10.93
C ASP A 303 9.72 9.41 -10.05
N PHE A 304 9.79 8.49 -9.08
CA PHE A 304 8.69 8.13 -8.18
C PHE A 304 7.44 7.57 -8.87
N SER A 305 7.60 6.96 -10.04
CA SER A 305 6.50 6.32 -10.77
C SER A 305 6.49 4.81 -10.54
N PRO A 306 5.32 4.21 -10.26
CA PRO A 306 5.18 2.76 -10.23
C PRO A 306 5.21 2.20 -11.66
N PHE A 307 5.67 0.96 -11.78
CA PHE A 307 5.60 0.20 -13.03
C PHE A 307 5.16 -1.24 -12.78
N TRP A 308 4.53 -1.83 -13.79
CA TRP A 308 4.10 -3.22 -13.76
C TRP A 308 3.86 -3.75 -15.17
N GLY A 309 4.08 -5.05 -15.38
CA GLY A 309 3.89 -5.69 -16.68
C GLY A 309 4.86 -6.82 -16.94
N ALA A 310 5.05 -7.16 -18.20
CA ALA A 310 6.04 -8.15 -18.63
C ALA A 310 7.46 -7.59 -18.57
N VAL A 311 8.42 -8.41 -18.14
CA VAL A 311 9.83 -8.05 -18.20
C VAL A 311 10.30 -8.06 -19.66
N PRO A 312 11.04 -7.04 -20.13
CA PRO A 312 11.54 -7.00 -21.51
C PRO A 312 12.34 -8.25 -21.87
N ASP A 313 12.16 -8.71 -23.10
CA ASP A 313 12.85 -9.88 -23.70
C ASP A 313 12.69 -11.20 -22.90
N GLN A 314 11.74 -11.29 -21.97
CA GLN A 314 11.53 -12.49 -21.18
C GLN A 314 10.05 -12.88 -21.08
N ALA A 315 9.59 -13.71 -22.00
CA ALA A 315 8.21 -14.19 -22.00
C ALA A 315 7.90 -15.00 -20.72
N GLY A 316 6.74 -14.74 -20.13
CA GLY A 316 6.30 -15.44 -18.91
C GLY A 316 6.85 -14.87 -17.60
N LEU A 317 7.72 -13.86 -17.65
CA LEU A 317 8.21 -13.14 -16.47
C LEU A 317 7.50 -11.80 -16.33
N TYR A 318 6.85 -11.58 -15.19
CA TYR A 318 6.10 -10.35 -14.89
C TYR A 318 6.66 -9.70 -13.64
N VAL A 319 6.49 -8.38 -13.54
CA VAL A 319 7.08 -7.59 -12.47
C VAL A 319 6.18 -6.44 -12.07
N ALA A 320 6.26 -6.04 -10.80
CA ALA A 320 5.79 -4.74 -10.34
C ALA A 320 6.71 -4.20 -9.25
N SER A 321 7.02 -2.91 -9.33
CA SER A 321 7.75 -2.19 -8.28
C SER A 321 7.53 -0.68 -8.39
N GLY A 322 8.28 0.10 -7.57
CA GLY A 322 8.20 1.55 -7.60
C GLY A 322 6.96 2.15 -6.93
N LEU A 323 6.17 1.38 -6.18
CA LEU A 323 4.89 1.82 -5.62
C LEU A 323 5.03 2.90 -4.52
N GLY A 324 6.20 3.02 -3.91
CA GLY A 324 6.50 4.04 -2.90
C GLY A 324 5.53 4.04 -1.73
N SER A 325 5.09 5.24 -1.33
CA SER A 325 4.10 5.41 -0.24
C SER A 325 2.66 5.05 -0.63
N SER A 326 2.38 4.85 -1.92
CA SER A 326 1.04 4.49 -2.41
C SER A 326 0.82 2.98 -2.56
N GLY A 327 1.73 2.15 -2.04
CA GLY A 327 1.72 0.70 -2.24
C GLY A 327 0.42 0.02 -1.82
N LEU A 328 -0.12 0.33 -0.65
CA LEU A 328 -1.42 -0.22 -0.23
C LEU A 328 -2.57 0.28 -1.08
N THR A 329 -2.56 1.52 -1.54
CA THR A 329 -3.61 2.04 -2.42
C THR A 329 -3.59 1.39 -3.82
N THR A 330 -2.40 1.18 -4.41
CA THR A 330 -2.26 0.75 -5.81
C THR A 330 -2.00 -0.74 -5.97
N GLY A 331 -1.41 -1.36 -4.96
CA GLY A 331 -0.90 -2.74 -5.02
C GLY A 331 -1.95 -3.81 -5.26
N PRO A 332 -3.15 -3.75 -4.66
CA PRO A 332 -4.20 -4.74 -4.94
C PRO A 332 -4.60 -4.73 -6.43
N LEU A 333 -4.83 -3.56 -7.02
CA LEU A 333 -5.17 -3.47 -8.44
C LEU A 333 -4.02 -3.95 -9.33
N ILE A 334 -2.77 -3.63 -9.00
CA ILE A 334 -1.59 -4.12 -9.73
C ILE A 334 -1.50 -5.65 -9.61
N GLY A 335 -1.67 -6.21 -8.42
CA GLY A 335 -1.65 -7.67 -8.20
C GLY A 335 -2.71 -8.38 -9.04
N TRP A 336 -3.92 -7.80 -9.09
CA TRP A 336 -4.99 -8.28 -9.98
C TRP A 336 -4.58 -8.18 -11.45
N HIS A 337 -3.99 -7.06 -11.92
CA HIS A 337 -3.51 -6.93 -13.30
C HIS A 337 -2.45 -7.96 -13.65
N LEU A 338 -1.49 -8.22 -12.75
CA LEU A 338 -0.48 -9.24 -12.98
C LEU A 338 -1.11 -10.65 -13.07
N SER A 339 -2.12 -10.97 -12.27
CA SER A 339 -2.85 -12.23 -12.40
C SER A 339 -3.52 -12.34 -13.77
N GLN A 340 -4.14 -11.25 -14.27
CA GLN A 340 -4.75 -11.23 -15.60
C GLN A 340 -3.72 -11.41 -16.72
N LEU A 341 -2.55 -10.76 -16.63
CA LEU A 341 -1.46 -10.98 -17.59
C LEU A 341 -0.99 -12.44 -17.64
N VAL A 342 -0.93 -13.09 -16.49
CA VAL A 342 -0.55 -14.51 -16.39
C VAL A 342 -1.54 -15.40 -17.14
N VAL A 343 -2.83 -15.15 -17.03
CA VAL A 343 -3.86 -16.00 -17.66
C VAL A 343 -4.35 -15.50 -19.03
N GLY A 344 -3.85 -14.35 -19.50
CA GLY A 344 -4.28 -13.75 -20.76
C GLY A 344 -5.65 -13.11 -20.67
N GLY A 345 -6.05 -12.63 -19.49
CA GLY A 345 -7.31 -11.96 -19.23
C GLY A 345 -7.33 -10.49 -19.66
N ASN A 346 -8.44 -9.83 -19.38
CA ASN A 346 -8.64 -8.41 -19.72
C ASN A 346 -8.01 -7.49 -18.66
N LEU A 347 -7.43 -6.40 -19.11
CA LEU A 347 -6.86 -5.35 -18.26
C LEU A 347 -7.77 -4.13 -18.19
N ARG A 348 -7.75 -3.43 -17.04
CA ARG A 348 -8.48 -2.16 -16.83
C ARG A 348 -7.62 -0.93 -17.11
N LEU A 349 -6.30 -1.11 -17.04
CA LEU A 349 -5.27 -0.12 -17.31
C LEU A 349 -4.35 -0.64 -18.41
N ASP A 350 -3.87 0.26 -19.26
CA ASP A 350 -2.88 -0.06 -20.27
C ASP A 350 -1.49 -0.17 -19.62
N PRO A 351 -0.79 -1.31 -19.72
CA PRO A 351 0.58 -1.43 -19.22
C PRO A 351 1.54 -0.41 -19.83
N ALA A 352 1.27 0.09 -21.03
CA ALA A 352 2.07 1.13 -21.68
C ALA A 352 2.09 2.47 -20.92
N ASP A 353 1.08 2.74 -20.06
CA ASP A 353 1.09 3.89 -19.15
C ASP A 353 2.04 3.69 -17.95
N TYR A 354 2.54 2.45 -17.73
CA TYR A 354 3.40 2.03 -16.60
C TYR A 354 4.59 1.21 -17.09
N PRO A 355 5.41 1.71 -18.02
CA PRO A 355 6.34 0.92 -18.82
C PRO A 355 7.46 0.31 -18.00
N VAL A 356 7.57 -1.03 -17.99
CA VAL A 356 8.62 -1.78 -17.30
C VAL A 356 9.99 -1.47 -17.90
N GLU A 357 10.09 -1.32 -19.21
CA GLU A 357 11.33 -1.06 -19.96
C GLU A 357 12.01 0.27 -19.61
N GLN A 358 11.28 1.19 -18.97
CA GLN A 358 11.87 2.43 -18.48
C GLN A 358 12.79 2.16 -17.27
N TYR A 359 12.45 1.19 -16.43
CA TYR A 359 13.07 0.92 -15.13
C TYR A 359 13.83 -0.42 -15.08
N VAL A 360 13.58 -1.30 -16.03
CA VAL A 360 14.24 -2.62 -16.15
C VAL A 360 14.80 -2.75 -17.56
N LYS A 361 16.13 -2.70 -17.69
CA LYS A 361 16.85 -2.68 -18.98
C LYS A 361 17.88 -3.81 -19.01
N LYS A 362 17.99 -4.48 -20.15
CA LYS A 362 19.01 -5.49 -20.37
C LYS A 362 20.33 -4.91 -20.86
#